data_5493b6f9437ff20f48ce463a330234ea
#
_entry.id   5493b6f9437ff20f48ce463a330234ea
#
_cell.length_a   1.000
_cell.length_b   1.000
_cell.length_c   1.000
_cell.angle_alpha   90.00
_cell.angle_beta   90.00
_cell.angle_gamma   90.00
#
_symmetry.space_group_name_H-M   'P 1'
#
loop_
_entity.id
_entity.type
_entity.pdbx_description
1 polymer ?
#
loop_
_entity_poly.entity_id
_entity_poly.type
_entity_poly.pdbx_seq_one_letter_code
_entity_poly.pdbx_strand_id
1 'polypeptide(L)'
;MDNCATTRVCSAAAEAALAAMRDDYGNPSSLHKKGIEAERLMTAARKTAAALLGCEREEIYFTGGATESNNIAVLGGVSARKRQGRTIVASAVEHPSVAGPLAALEKEGYKIKRVAPRADGHFAAEDFIGAVDGDTVLLTMMMVNNELGTILPYGQVIPAVRRRFPGLLIHMDGVQGFTKLPLNVRRLGVDLFSFSGHKLYAPKGIGGLYLRKGVRVSPIQYGGGQEMGIRPGTPSVPLIAAMGAALELCRKEGPEIRSRYQALNRGLRQALAALPQVVINSPEDGCPHILSLSVPGFRSETMLHALEEEGIYVSSGSACAKGAVSEGLAAYGLPAERAQSALRVSFSKDTTPEETAAFAAALAKVIKHLDQVINLAGPKGQEGGGQ
;
A
#
# COMPACT_ATOMS: atom_id res chain seq x y z
N MET A 1 8.97 -13.85 1.95
CA MET A 1 9.40 -12.42 1.91
C MET A 1 8.47 -11.57 1.02
N ASP A 2 7.15 -11.82 1.06
CA ASP A 2 6.12 -11.08 0.30
C ASP A 2 5.11 -10.34 1.22
N ASN A 3 5.65 -9.61 2.20
CA ASN A 3 4.84 -8.95 3.24
C ASN A 3 4.11 -7.69 2.75
N CYS A 4 4.46 -7.15 1.58
CA CYS A 4 3.70 -6.10 0.93
C CYS A 4 2.40 -6.61 0.29
N ALA A 5 2.31 -7.88 -0.08
CA ALA A 5 1.07 -8.50 -0.54
C ALA A 5 0.11 -8.74 0.64
N THR A 6 0.60 -9.29 1.75
CA THR A 6 -0.14 -9.46 3.01
C THR A 6 0.84 -9.81 4.13
N THR A 7 0.53 -9.44 5.37
CA THR A 7 1.32 -9.85 6.54
C THR A 7 0.65 -11.03 7.25
N ARG A 8 1.45 -11.83 7.95
CA ARG A 8 0.93 -12.81 8.89
C ARG A 8 0.19 -12.11 10.03
N VAL A 9 -0.96 -12.62 10.40
CA VAL A 9 -1.73 -12.10 11.54
C VAL A 9 -0.94 -12.34 12.83
N CYS A 10 -0.78 -11.32 13.66
CA CYS A 10 -0.11 -11.47 14.95
C CYS A 10 -1.01 -12.20 15.95
N SER A 11 -0.41 -12.92 16.91
CA SER A 11 -1.13 -13.72 17.90
C SER A 11 -2.18 -12.91 18.65
N ALA A 12 -1.82 -11.72 19.14
CA ALA A 12 -2.75 -10.83 19.85
C ALA A 12 -3.97 -10.45 19.00
N ALA A 13 -3.82 -10.25 17.68
CA ALA A 13 -4.93 -9.96 16.79
C ALA A 13 -5.83 -11.20 16.57
N ALA A 14 -5.23 -12.39 16.43
CA ALA A 14 -5.99 -13.63 16.28
C ALA A 14 -6.80 -13.94 17.56
N GLU A 15 -6.19 -13.79 18.73
CA GLU A 15 -6.81 -13.98 20.04
C GLU A 15 -7.95 -12.98 20.28
N ALA A 16 -7.73 -11.69 19.95
CA ALA A 16 -8.78 -10.67 20.06
C ALA A 16 -9.97 -10.95 19.15
N ALA A 17 -9.73 -11.44 17.92
CA ALA A 17 -10.82 -11.86 17.03
C ALA A 17 -11.61 -13.04 17.62
N LEU A 18 -10.90 -14.07 18.12
CA LEU A 18 -11.50 -15.26 18.68
C LEU A 18 -12.35 -14.93 19.93
N ALA A 19 -11.84 -14.10 20.83
CA ALA A 19 -12.56 -13.64 22.01
C ALA A 19 -13.83 -12.87 21.61
N ALA A 20 -13.73 -11.94 20.66
CA ALA A 20 -14.89 -11.19 20.18
C ALA A 20 -15.92 -12.06 19.46
N MET A 21 -15.53 -13.16 18.80
CA MET A 21 -16.47 -14.11 18.18
C MET A 21 -17.20 -14.99 19.19
N ARG A 22 -16.55 -15.36 20.29
CA ARG A 22 -17.09 -16.33 21.25
C ARG A 22 -17.72 -15.67 22.47
N ASP A 23 -17.08 -14.66 23.00
CA ASP A 23 -17.40 -14.12 24.31
C ASP A 23 -18.09 -12.74 24.22
N ASP A 24 -17.60 -11.85 23.33
CA ASP A 24 -18.08 -10.47 23.13
C ASP A 24 -18.84 -10.30 21.80
N TYR A 25 -19.61 -11.31 21.42
CA TYR A 25 -20.32 -11.43 20.14
C TYR A 25 -21.50 -10.47 19.93
N GLY A 26 -21.73 -9.54 20.86
CA GLY A 26 -22.88 -8.64 20.85
C GLY A 26 -22.92 -7.72 19.61
N ASN A 27 -24.14 -7.36 19.20
CA ASN A 27 -24.31 -6.28 18.20
C ASN A 27 -24.07 -4.93 18.90
N PRO A 28 -23.12 -4.09 18.45
CA PRO A 28 -22.81 -2.81 19.10
C PRO A 28 -23.97 -1.81 19.09
N SER A 29 -24.99 -2.01 18.25
CA SER A 29 -26.21 -1.20 18.24
C SER A 29 -27.21 -1.58 19.34
N SER A 30 -27.00 -2.72 20.06
CA SER A 30 -27.90 -3.18 21.11
C SER A 30 -27.63 -2.46 22.43
N LEU A 31 -28.70 -2.07 23.12
CA LEU A 31 -28.61 -1.33 24.39
C LEU A 31 -28.31 -2.21 25.63
N HIS A 32 -28.34 -3.51 25.48
CA HIS A 32 -28.02 -4.44 26.56
C HIS A 32 -26.51 -4.63 26.73
N LYS A 33 -26.09 -5.24 27.85
CA LYS A 33 -24.67 -5.40 28.25
C LYS A 33 -23.78 -5.93 27.13
N LYS A 34 -24.20 -6.95 26.37
CA LYS A 34 -23.40 -7.52 25.26
C LYS A 34 -23.15 -6.53 24.12
N GLY A 35 -24.12 -5.67 23.80
CA GLY A 35 -23.92 -4.61 22.81
C GLY A 35 -22.92 -3.54 23.29
N ILE A 36 -23.01 -3.18 24.57
CA ILE A 36 -22.09 -2.21 25.19
C ILE A 36 -20.65 -2.76 25.22
N GLU A 37 -20.46 -4.04 25.50
CA GLU A 37 -19.15 -4.72 25.46
C GLU A 37 -18.56 -4.66 24.05
N ALA A 38 -19.33 -4.99 23.02
CA ALA A 38 -18.92 -4.91 21.61
C ALA A 38 -18.56 -3.47 21.19
N GLU A 39 -19.35 -2.46 21.59
CA GLU A 39 -19.05 -1.05 21.32
C GLU A 39 -17.76 -0.58 22.01
N ARG A 40 -17.47 -1.09 23.20
CA ARG A 40 -16.20 -0.79 23.90
C ARG A 40 -14.98 -1.30 23.12
N LEU A 41 -15.06 -2.50 22.53
CA LEU A 41 -13.98 -3.03 21.67
C LEU A 41 -13.75 -2.13 20.45
N MET A 42 -14.82 -1.73 19.76
CA MET A 42 -14.73 -0.81 18.62
C MET A 42 -14.13 0.55 19.02
N THR A 43 -14.62 1.10 20.14
CA THR A 43 -14.11 2.38 20.67
C THR A 43 -12.61 2.29 21.03
N ALA A 44 -12.16 1.18 21.62
CA ALA A 44 -10.73 0.96 21.93
C ALA A 44 -9.88 0.92 20.66
N ALA A 45 -10.31 0.18 19.64
CA ALA A 45 -9.63 0.12 18.34
C ALA A 45 -9.55 1.50 17.66
N ARG A 46 -10.65 2.29 17.70
CA ARG A 46 -10.65 3.68 17.17
C ARG A 46 -9.63 4.57 17.90
N LYS A 47 -9.57 4.49 19.24
CA LYS A 47 -8.60 5.26 20.03
C LYS A 47 -7.15 4.94 19.64
N THR A 48 -6.83 3.65 19.44
CA THR A 48 -5.49 3.23 19.05
C THR A 48 -5.15 3.73 17.65
N ALA A 49 -6.06 3.61 16.68
CA ALA A 49 -5.87 4.14 15.33
C ALA A 49 -5.68 5.67 15.34
N ALA A 50 -6.52 6.38 16.09
CA ALA A 50 -6.45 7.83 16.22
C ALA A 50 -5.14 8.31 16.84
N ALA A 51 -4.64 7.62 17.87
CA ALA A 51 -3.36 7.91 18.49
C ALA A 51 -2.18 7.77 17.51
N LEU A 52 -2.20 6.73 16.67
CA LEU A 52 -1.17 6.51 15.63
C LEU A 52 -1.23 7.54 14.50
N LEU A 53 -2.42 8.04 14.17
CA LEU A 53 -2.63 9.04 13.12
C LEU A 53 -2.50 10.48 13.62
N GLY A 54 -2.55 10.71 14.93
CA GLY A 54 -2.54 12.06 15.52
C GLY A 54 -3.86 12.81 15.30
N CYS A 55 -5.00 12.12 15.46
CA CYS A 55 -6.35 12.64 15.24
C CYS A 55 -7.30 12.26 16.39
N GLU A 56 -8.58 12.67 16.30
CA GLU A 56 -9.62 12.25 17.24
C GLU A 56 -10.21 10.91 16.81
N ARG A 57 -10.71 10.12 17.79
CA ARG A 57 -11.32 8.82 17.51
C ARG A 57 -12.57 8.92 16.64
N GLU A 58 -13.31 10.00 16.73
CA GLU A 58 -14.52 10.29 15.96
C GLU A 58 -14.23 10.54 14.47
N GLU A 59 -12.95 10.69 14.10
CA GLU A 59 -12.49 10.85 12.72
C GLU A 59 -12.09 9.51 12.07
N ILE A 60 -12.17 8.39 12.81
CA ILE A 60 -11.83 7.05 12.32
C ILE A 60 -13.10 6.28 11.99
N TYR A 61 -13.16 5.73 10.79
CA TYR A 61 -14.26 4.91 10.27
C TYR A 61 -13.72 3.55 9.86
N PHE A 62 -14.39 2.47 10.26
CA PHE A 62 -14.01 1.12 9.88
C PHE A 62 -14.66 0.72 8.55
N THR A 63 -13.88 0.04 7.71
CA THR A 63 -14.26 -0.42 6.37
C THR A 63 -13.86 -1.88 6.19
N GLY A 64 -14.31 -2.52 5.11
CA GLY A 64 -13.89 -3.89 4.77
C GLY A 64 -12.44 -4.00 4.27
N GLY A 65 -11.74 -2.87 4.07
CA GLY A 65 -10.36 -2.81 3.60
C GLY A 65 -10.05 -1.49 2.93
N ALA A 66 -8.79 -1.27 2.57
CA ALA A 66 -8.37 -0.02 1.93
C ALA A 66 -9.06 0.22 0.57
N THR A 67 -9.43 -0.82 -0.16
CA THR A 67 -10.19 -0.66 -1.41
C THR A 67 -11.51 0.07 -1.16
N GLU A 68 -12.26 -0.32 -0.13
CA GLU A 68 -13.50 0.37 0.26
C GLU A 68 -13.20 1.79 0.76
N SER A 69 -12.16 1.97 1.60
CA SER A 69 -11.75 3.30 2.08
C SER A 69 -11.38 4.25 0.94
N ASN A 70 -10.60 3.79 -0.04
CA ASN A 70 -10.19 4.58 -1.20
C ASN A 70 -11.40 4.95 -2.09
N ASN A 71 -12.33 4.02 -2.30
CA ASN A 71 -13.56 4.30 -3.06
C ASN A 71 -14.43 5.35 -2.34
N ILE A 72 -14.62 5.23 -1.02
CA ILE A 72 -15.33 6.23 -0.23
C ILE A 72 -14.63 7.59 -0.33
N ALA A 73 -13.31 7.62 -0.20
CA ALA A 73 -12.52 8.84 -0.26
C ALA A 73 -12.61 9.53 -1.62
N VAL A 74 -12.40 8.79 -2.70
CA VAL A 74 -12.33 9.33 -4.06
C VAL A 74 -13.74 9.61 -4.59
N LEU A 75 -14.60 8.60 -4.70
CA LEU A 75 -15.94 8.77 -5.28
C LEU A 75 -16.84 9.62 -4.38
N GLY A 76 -16.89 9.30 -3.09
CA GLY A 76 -17.70 10.03 -2.12
C GLY A 76 -17.22 11.45 -1.91
N GLY A 77 -15.89 11.65 -1.86
CA GLY A 77 -15.26 12.96 -1.71
C GLY A 77 -15.52 13.89 -2.90
N VAL A 78 -15.36 13.39 -4.12
CA VAL A 78 -15.63 14.12 -5.37
C VAL A 78 -17.12 14.39 -5.53
N SER A 79 -17.99 13.42 -5.27
CA SER A 79 -19.45 13.59 -5.33
C SER A 79 -19.94 14.72 -4.43
N ALA A 80 -19.38 14.86 -3.23
CA ALA A 80 -19.70 15.95 -2.31
C ALA A 80 -19.27 17.34 -2.83
N ARG A 81 -18.41 17.40 -3.86
CA ARG A 81 -17.82 18.61 -4.45
C ARG A 81 -18.14 18.83 -5.93
N LYS A 82 -19.09 18.11 -6.49
CA LYS A 82 -19.42 18.12 -7.94
C LYS A 82 -19.72 19.49 -8.55
N ARG A 83 -19.97 20.52 -7.71
CA ARG A 83 -20.25 21.91 -8.13
C ARG A 83 -19.02 22.82 -7.99
N GLN A 84 -17.88 22.34 -7.47
CA GLN A 84 -16.71 23.16 -7.15
C GLN A 84 -15.66 23.14 -8.26
N GLY A 85 -15.68 22.12 -9.14
CA GLY A 85 -14.73 21.96 -10.23
C GLY A 85 -14.79 20.55 -10.84
N ARG A 86 -13.93 20.32 -11.82
CA ARG A 86 -13.88 19.08 -12.61
C ARG A 86 -12.47 18.48 -12.77
N THR A 87 -11.48 19.04 -12.08
CA THR A 87 -10.10 18.55 -12.15
C THR A 87 -9.73 17.77 -10.90
N ILE A 88 -9.04 16.65 -11.08
CA ILE A 88 -8.46 15.83 -10.03
C ILE A 88 -6.95 15.68 -10.30
N VAL A 89 -6.12 15.89 -9.30
CA VAL A 89 -4.68 15.65 -9.36
C VAL A 89 -4.38 14.34 -8.62
N ALA A 90 -3.66 13.44 -9.27
CA ALA A 90 -3.28 12.14 -8.71
C ALA A 90 -1.84 11.78 -9.04
N SER A 91 -1.19 10.90 -8.26
CA SER A 91 0.04 10.28 -8.73
C SER A 91 -0.25 9.29 -9.87
N ALA A 92 0.69 9.11 -10.78
CA ALA A 92 0.57 8.15 -11.88
C ALA A 92 0.76 6.70 -11.43
N VAL A 93 1.15 6.48 -10.19
CA VAL A 93 1.51 5.16 -9.63
C VAL A 93 0.53 4.67 -8.56
N GLU A 94 -0.68 5.21 -8.55
CA GLU A 94 -1.71 4.84 -7.60
C GLU A 94 -2.09 3.35 -7.72
N HIS A 95 -2.40 2.75 -6.56
CA HIS A 95 -2.94 1.40 -6.52
C HIS A 95 -4.28 1.31 -7.28
N PRO A 96 -4.63 0.16 -7.90
CA PRO A 96 -5.91 -0.01 -8.61
C PRO A 96 -7.16 0.40 -7.83
N SER A 97 -7.14 0.33 -6.49
CA SER A 97 -8.25 0.81 -5.64
C SER A 97 -8.45 2.33 -5.64
N VAL A 98 -7.46 3.10 -6.13
CA VAL A 98 -7.54 4.54 -6.40
C VAL A 98 -7.65 4.81 -7.90
N ALA A 99 -6.82 4.16 -8.72
CA ALA A 99 -6.81 4.33 -10.17
C ALA A 99 -8.16 3.95 -10.81
N GLY A 100 -8.82 2.89 -10.34
CA GLY A 100 -10.14 2.46 -10.82
C GLY A 100 -11.23 3.52 -10.61
N PRO A 101 -11.45 4.03 -9.39
CA PRO A 101 -12.34 5.17 -9.13
C PRO A 101 -12.01 6.41 -9.96
N LEU A 102 -10.72 6.73 -10.16
CA LEU A 102 -10.32 7.85 -11.02
C LEU A 102 -10.72 7.62 -12.48
N ALA A 103 -10.53 6.40 -12.99
CA ALA A 103 -10.95 6.04 -14.35
C ALA A 103 -12.50 6.09 -14.52
N ALA A 104 -13.26 5.76 -13.46
CA ALA A 104 -14.71 5.92 -13.47
C ALA A 104 -15.12 7.41 -13.56
N LEU A 105 -14.50 8.27 -12.75
CA LEU A 105 -14.73 9.72 -12.77
C LEU A 105 -14.30 10.36 -14.11
N GLU A 106 -13.23 9.86 -14.72
CA GLU A 106 -12.79 10.32 -16.05
C GLU A 106 -13.87 10.08 -17.12
N LYS A 107 -14.56 8.92 -17.07
CA LYS A 107 -15.73 8.63 -17.92
C LYS A 107 -16.92 9.54 -17.61
N GLU A 108 -17.03 10.07 -16.41
CA GLU A 108 -18.03 11.06 -15.99
C GLU A 108 -17.66 12.50 -16.37
N GLY A 109 -16.54 12.70 -17.09
CA GLY A 109 -16.10 14.00 -17.58
C GLY A 109 -15.19 14.77 -16.60
N TYR A 110 -14.61 14.13 -15.59
CA TYR A 110 -13.56 14.75 -14.79
C TYR A 110 -12.22 14.68 -15.53
N LYS A 111 -11.42 15.73 -15.40
CA LYS A 111 -10.05 15.77 -15.92
C LYS A 111 -9.09 15.23 -14.87
N ILE A 112 -8.40 14.14 -15.16
CA ILE A 112 -7.40 13.55 -14.28
C ILE A 112 -6.01 14.00 -14.72
N LYS A 113 -5.34 14.80 -13.88
CA LYS A 113 -3.92 15.18 -14.05
C LYS A 113 -3.07 14.19 -13.28
N ARG A 114 -2.41 13.29 -13.98
CA ARG A 114 -1.52 12.28 -13.39
C ARG A 114 -0.09 12.81 -13.35
N VAL A 115 0.45 12.97 -12.14
CA VAL A 115 1.83 13.36 -11.92
C VAL A 115 2.70 12.11 -11.97
N ALA A 116 3.61 12.05 -12.94
CA ALA A 116 4.55 10.94 -13.14
C ALA A 116 5.84 11.16 -12.34
N PRO A 117 6.56 10.09 -11.99
CA PRO A 117 7.92 10.20 -11.47
C PRO A 117 8.86 10.77 -12.54
N ARG A 118 9.94 11.40 -12.12
CA ARG A 118 11.03 11.87 -12.99
C ARG A 118 11.91 10.69 -13.42
N ALA A 119 12.84 10.93 -14.33
CA ALA A 119 13.73 9.90 -14.88
C ALA A 119 14.59 9.17 -13.83
N ASP A 120 14.82 9.80 -12.68
CA ASP A 120 15.50 9.22 -11.51
C ASP A 120 14.60 8.34 -10.63
N GLY A 121 13.33 8.19 -10.99
CA GLY A 121 12.32 7.42 -10.23
C GLY A 121 11.72 8.15 -9.03
N HIS A 122 12.07 9.41 -8.80
CA HIS A 122 11.49 10.23 -7.72
C HIS A 122 10.39 11.15 -8.22
N PHE A 123 9.54 11.55 -7.30
CA PHE A 123 8.51 12.56 -7.54
C PHE A 123 8.98 13.92 -7.03
N ALA A 124 8.85 14.95 -7.84
CA ALA A 124 9.09 16.31 -7.40
C ALA A 124 7.82 16.93 -6.81
N ALA A 125 7.96 17.60 -5.68
CA ALA A 125 6.83 18.28 -5.04
C ALA A 125 6.21 19.37 -5.92
N GLU A 126 7.05 20.07 -6.68
CA GLU A 126 6.67 21.15 -7.59
C GLU A 126 5.72 20.69 -8.68
N ASP A 127 5.87 19.44 -9.15
CA ASP A 127 5.03 18.88 -10.21
C ASP A 127 3.60 18.67 -9.72
N PHE A 128 3.43 18.21 -8.48
CA PHE A 128 2.11 18.14 -7.82
C PHE A 128 1.52 19.52 -7.54
N ILE A 129 2.32 20.43 -6.97
CA ILE A 129 1.87 21.78 -6.60
C ILE A 129 1.47 22.56 -7.84
N GLY A 130 2.23 22.44 -8.94
CA GLY A 130 1.95 23.08 -10.23
C GLY A 130 0.74 22.48 -10.96
N ALA A 131 0.42 21.21 -10.72
CA ALA A 131 -0.75 20.55 -11.31
C ALA A 131 -2.08 21.03 -10.69
N VAL A 132 -2.08 21.48 -9.43
CA VAL A 132 -3.27 21.97 -8.72
C VAL A 132 -3.64 23.39 -9.18
N ASP A 133 -4.90 23.59 -9.53
CA ASP A 133 -5.47 24.87 -9.94
C ASP A 133 -6.83 25.13 -9.27
N GLY A 134 -7.50 26.24 -9.66
CA GLY A 134 -8.79 26.65 -9.09
C GLY A 134 -9.97 25.73 -9.46
N ASP A 135 -9.83 24.86 -10.46
CA ASP A 135 -10.82 23.85 -10.86
C ASP A 135 -10.59 22.50 -10.19
N THR A 136 -9.49 22.35 -9.43
CA THR A 136 -9.13 21.11 -8.78
C THR A 136 -10.01 20.85 -7.55
N VAL A 137 -10.69 19.69 -7.51
CA VAL A 137 -11.60 19.29 -6.42
C VAL A 137 -10.98 18.26 -5.48
N LEU A 138 -9.99 17.50 -5.97
CA LEU A 138 -9.30 16.46 -5.20
C LEU A 138 -7.81 16.42 -5.59
N LEU A 139 -6.95 16.38 -4.59
CA LEU A 139 -5.58 15.88 -4.69
C LEU A 139 -5.53 14.52 -4.01
N THR A 140 -5.14 13.47 -4.72
CA THR A 140 -4.93 12.14 -4.16
C THR A 140 -3.53 11.65 -4.46
N MET A 141 -2.85 11.08 -3.46
CA MET A 141 -1.52 10.51 -3.63
C MET A 141 -1.29 9.40 -2.61
N MET A 142 -0.60 8.33 -3.03
CA MET A 142 -0.16 7.32 -2.08
C MET A 142 1.03 7.83 -1.25
N MET A 143 1.17 7.32 -0.05
CA MET A 143 2.28 7.67 0.84
C MET A 143 3.58 6.98 0.41
N VAL A 144 3.47 5.70 0.04
CA VAL A 144 4.56 4.82 -0.37
C VAL A 144 4.08 3.96 -1.52
N ASN A 145 4.85 3.90 -2.59
CA ASN A 145 4.56 3.00 -3.70
C ASN A 145 4.77 1.53 -3.29
N ASN A 146 3.80 0.70 -3.59
CA ASN A 146 3.78 -0.71 -3.18
C ASN A 146 4.72 -1.61 -3.99
N GLU A 147 5.29 -1.15 -5.09
CA GLU A 147 6.16 -1.93 -5.98
C GLU A 147 7.62 -1.58 -5.76
N LEU A 148 8.00 -0.31 -5.86
CA LEU A 148 9.39 0.14 -5.70
C LEU A 148 9.72 0.62 -4.28
N GLY A 149 8.71 0.90 -3.45
CA GLY A 149 8.95 1.48 -2.14
C GLY A 149 9.25 2.98 -2.16
N THR A 150 9.12 3.65 -3.30
CA THR A 150 9.32 5.11 -3.40
C THR A 150 8.39 5.82 -2.42
N ILE A 151 8.95 6.71 -1.61
CA ILE A 151 8.18 7.60 -0.73
C ILE A 151 7.83 8.84 -1.54
N LEU A 152 6.53 9.12 -1.69
CA LEU A 152 6.08 10.31 -2.40
C LEU A 152 6.31 11.56 -1.55
N PRO A 153 6.49 12.75 -2.13
CA PRO A 153 6.86 13.98 -1.39
C PRO A 153 5.67 14.64 -0.67
N TYR A 154 4.80 13.82 -0.05
CA TYR A 154 3.57 14.27 0.63
C TYR A 154 3.85 15.32 1.71
N GLY A 155 4.98 15.21 2.40
CA GLY A 155 5.40 16.16 3.44
C GLY A 155 5.67 17.58 2.93
N GLN A 156 6.00 17.74 1.65
CA GLN A 156 6.22 19.02 0.98
C GLN A 156 4.96 19.48 0.23
N VAL A 157 4.34 18.56 -0.51
CA VAL A 157 3.17 18.81 -1.35
C VAL A 157 1.97 19.28 -0.52
N ILE A 158 1.57 18.48 0.48
CA ILE A 158 0.30 18.71 1.18
C ILE A 158 0.28 20.05 1.92
N PRO A 159 1.30 20.44 2.71
CA PRO A 159 1.31 21.75 3.38
C PRO A 159 1.37 22.93 2.38
N ALA A 160 2.07 22.78 1.25
CA ALA A 160 2.14 23.82 0.23
C ALA A 160 0.80 24.02 -0.49
N VAL A 161 0.16 22.92 -0.89
CA VAL A 161 -1.18 22.92 -1.51
C VAL A 161 -2.22 23.46 -0.54
N ARG A 162 -2.19 23.04 0.73
CA ARG A 162 -3.13 23.50 1.77
C ARG A 162 -3.06 25.01 2.01
N ARG A 163 -1.86 25.58 1.99
CA ARG A 163 -1.69 27.06 2.11
C ARG A 163 -2.30 27.81 0.92
N ARG A 164 -2.13 27.28 -0.29
CA ARG A 164 -2.60 27.93 -1.53
C ARG A 164 -4.09 27.68 -1.80
N PHE A 165 -4.58 26.48 -1.45
CA PHE A 165 -5.96 26.03 -1.70
C PHE A 165 -6.55 25.42 -0.41
N PRO A 166 -6.96 26.26 0.58
CA PRO A 166 -7.42 25.79 1.89
C PRO A 166 -8.63 24.85 1.84
N GLY A 167 -9.50 25.00 0.84
CA GLY A 167 -10.74 24.22 0.65
C GLY A 167 -10.58 22.95 -0.18
N LEU A 168 -9.41 22.73 -0.81
CA LEU A 168 -9.16 21.53 -1.62
C LEU A 168 -9.23 20.26 -0.77
N LEU A 169 -9.93 19.24 -1.29
CA LEU A 169 -9.93 17.92 -0.67
C LEU A 169 -8.59 17.22 -0.91
N ILE A 170 -7.98 16.71 0.16
CA ILE A 170 -6.71 15.99 0.09
C ILE A 170 -6.88 14.59 0.66
N HIS A 171 -6.71 13.58 -0.19
CA HIS A 171 -6.69 12.18 0.16
C HIS A 171 -5.28 11.61 0.08
N MET A 172 -4.93 10.74 1.00
CA MET A 172 -3.68 9.99 0.97
C MET A 172 -3.94 8.50 1.21
N ASP A 173 -3.53 7.65 0.27
CA ASP A 173 -3.47 6.21 0.47
C ASP A 173 -2.24 5.88 1.33
N GLY A 174 -2.49 5.51 2.57
CA GLY A 174 -1.46 5.18 3.57
C GLY A 174 -1.14 3.70 3.70
N VAL A 175 -1.69 2.84 2.88
CA VAL A 175 -1.63 1.37 3.03
C VAL A 175 -0.21 0.85 3.23
N GLN A 176 0.75 1.34 2.46
CA GLN A 176 2.15 0.89 2.59
C GLN A 176 2.97 1.75 3.56
N GLY A 177 2.53 2.97 3.88
CA GLY A 177 3.29 3.89 4.74
C GLY A 177 2.86 3.90 6.21
N PHE A 178 1.58 3.64 6.50
CA PHE A 178 1.04 3.69 7.86
C PHE A 178 1.80 2.74 8.80
N THR A 179 2.17 3.22 9.99
CA THR A 179 3.02 2.60 11.01
C THR A 179 4.49 2.37 10.61
N LYS A 180 4.82 2.43 9.32
CA LYS A 180 6.18 2.22 8.79
C LYS A 180 6.98 3.52 8.67
N LEU A 181 6.27 4.64 8.49
CA LEU A 181 6.85 5.99 8.48
C LEU A 181 6.18 6.87 9.54
N PRO A 182 6.87 7.88 10.09
CA PRO A 182 6.26 8.85 10.98
C PRO A 182 5.13 9.60 10.28
N LEU A 183 3.99 9.75 10.95
CA LEU A 183 2.81 10.41 10.38
C LEU A 183 2.02 11.13 11.48
N ASN A 184 1.51 12.31 11.14
CA ASN A 184 0.45 13.00 11.87
C ASN A 184 -0.45 13.68 10.83
N VAL A 185 -1.62 13.11 10.59
CA VAL A 185 -2.52 13.55 9.52
C VAL A 185 -3.05 14.97 9.71
N ARG A 186 -3.26 15.42 10.97
CA ARG A 186 -3.70 16.78 11.28
C ARG A 186 -2.62 17.80 11.01
N ARG A 187 -1.39 17.57 11.49
CA ARG A 187 -0.25 18.46 11.23
C ARG A 187 0.10 18.56 9.76
N LEU A 188 -0.06 17.45 9.04
CA LEU A 188 0.19 17.39 7.60
C LEU A 188 -0.90 18.14 6.80
N GLY A 189 -2.14 18.15 7.30
CA GLY A 189 -3.28 18.82 6.63
C GLY A 189 -4.04 17.90 5.67
N VAL A 190 -3.98 16.58 5.89
CA VAL A 190 -4.76 15.56 5.16
C VAL A 190 -6.22 15.62 5.58
N ASP A 191 -7.14 15.40 4.65
CA ASP A 191 -8.58 15.30 4.91
C ASP A 191 -9.07 13.87 5.01
N LEU A 192 -8.50 13.00 4.18
CA LEU A 192 -8.86 11.58 4.07
C LEU A 192 -7.59 10.75 4.03
N PHE A 193 -7.53 9.70 4.85
CA PHE A 193 -6.40 8.78 4.87
C PHE A 193 -6.90 7.34 4.96
N SER A 194 -6.49 6.52 4.00
CA SER A 194 -6.91 5.11 3.90
C SER A 194 -5.83 4.16 4.41
N PHE A 195 -6.23 3.11 5.14
CA PHE A 195 -5.33 2.06 5.61
C PHE A 195 -6.01 0.69 5.64
N SER A 196 -5.21 -0.38 5.64
CA SER A 196 -5.70 -1.77 5.57
C SER A 196 -5.08 -2.63 6.65
N GLY A 197 -5.90 -3.41 7.35
CA GLY A 197 -5.47 -4.25 8.46
C GLY A 197 -4.44 -5.30 8.08
N HIS A 198 -4.63 -5.98 6.94
CA HIS A 198 -3.73 -7.06 6.51
C HIS A 198 -2.30 -6.63 6.12
N LYS A 199 -2.04 -5.33 6.07
CA LYS A 199 -0.68 -4.77 5.91
C LYS A 199 -0.05 -4.40 7.25
N LEU A 200 -0.80 -4.58 8.36
CA LEU A 200 -0.48 -4.15 9.72
C LEU A 200 -0.62 -5.31 10.73
N TYR A 201 -0.43 -6.55 10.27
CA TYR A 201 -0.54 -7.77 11.09
C TYR A 201 -1.95 -8.08 11.63
N ALA A 202 -3.00 -7.47 11.07
CA ALA A 202 -4.39 -7.80 11.31
C ALA A 202 -4.95 -8.73 10.22
N PRO A 203 -6.14 -9.33 10.42
CA PRO A 203 -6.80 -10.12 9.39
C PRO A 203 -7.12 -9.34 8.12
N LYS A 204 -7.34 -10.06 7.01
CA LYS A 204 -8.00 -9.54 5.81
C LYS A 204 -9.46 -9.23 6.12
N GLY A 205 -10.10 -8.37 5.31
CA GLY A 205 -11.52 -8.03 5.48
C GLY A 205 -11.77 -6.87 6.46
N ILE A 206 -10.72 -6.18 6.90
CA ILE A 206 -10.81 -4.98 7.74
C ILE A 206 -9.83 -3.91 7.27
N GLY A 207 -10.30 -2.66 7.26
CA GLY A 207 -9.52 -1.47 7.01
C GLY A 207 -10.10 -0.27 7.75
N GLY A 208 -9.58 0.89 7.46
CA GLY A 208 -10.09 2.11 8.05
C GLY A 208 -9.86 3.33 7.17
N LEU A 209 -10.70 4.31 7.40
CA LEU A 209 -10.66 5.62 6.80
C LEU A 209 -10.59 6.68 7.91
N TYR A 210 -9.55 7.49 7.91
CA TYR A 210 -9.58 8.76 8.60
C TYR A 210 -10.34 9.77 7.73
N LEU A 211 -11.31 10.43 8.33
CA LEU A 211 -12.06 11.53 7.73
C LEU A 211 -12.03 12.71 8.69
N ARG A 212 -11.33 13.78 8.29
CA ARG A 212 -11.19 14.98 9.10
C ARG A 212 -12.55 15.57 9.45
N LYS A 213 -12.76 15.92 10.72
CA LYS A 213 -13.96 16.55 11.22
C LYS A 213 -14.33 17.80 10.38
N GLY A 214 -15.59 17.86 9.95
CA GLY A 214 -16.10 18.95 9.11
C GLY A 214 -15.93 18.73 7.60
N VAL A 215 -15.16 17.75 7.16
CA VAL A 215 -15.07 17.36 5.75
C VAL A 215 -16.29 16.51 5.38
N ARG A 216 -16.95 16.86 4.26
CA ARG A 216 -18.10 16.11 3.77
C ARG A 216 -17.69 15.10 2.71
N VAL A 217 -18.26 13.92 2.85
CA VAL A 217 -18.17 12.81 1.88
C VAL A 217 -19.59 12.31 1.61
N SER A 218 -19.96 12.13 0.36
CA SER A 218 -21.24 11.50 0.00
C SER A 218 -21.13 9.99 0.20
N PRO A 219 -22.14 9.32 0.79
CA PRO A 219 -22.15 7.87 0.87
C PRO A 219 -22.10 7.25 -0.53
N ILE A 220 -21.32 6.16 -0.67
CA ILE A 220 -21.29 5.33 -1.90
C ILE A 220 -22.09 4.03 -1.71
N GLN A 221 -22.47 3.74 -0.47
CA GLN A 221 -23.35 2.64 -0.08
C GLN A 221 -24.48 3.20 0.79
N TYR A 222 -25.65 2.59 0.72
CA TYR A 222 -26.82 3.02 1.46
C TYR A 222 -27.31 1.92 2.40
N GLY A 223 -27.79 2.30 3.60
CA GLY A 223 -28.25 1.38 4.64
C GLY A 223 -28.53 2.09 5.96
N GLY A 224 -28.23 1.43 7.07
CA GLY A 224 -28.39 1.99 8.42
C GLY A 224 -27.38 3.07 8.77
N GLY A 225 -27.46 3.59 10.01
CA GLY A 225 -26.61 4.67 10.50
C GLY A 225 -25.20 4.25 11.00
N GLN A 226 -24.79 3.00 10.79
CA GLN A 226 -23.48 2.53 11.22
C GLN A 226 -22.36 3.38 10.56
N GLU A 227 -21.25 3.54 11.27
CA GLU A 227 -20.15 4.41 10.84
C GLU A 227 -20.67 5.79 10.37
N MET A 228 -21.60 6.38 11.10
CA MET A 228 -22.25 7.67 10.82
C MET A 228 -22.87 7.75 9.41
N GLY A 229 -23.36 6.61 8.87
CA GLY A 229 -23.96 6.53 7.54
C GLY A 229 -22.97 6.53 6.37
N ILE A 230 -21.66 6.61 6.63
CA ILE A 230 -20.62 6.56 5.60
C ILE A 230 -20.37 5.13 5.15
N ARG A 231 -20.39 4.20 6.10
CA ARG A 231 -20.23 2.76 5.86
C ARG A 231 -21.31 1.99 6.61
N PRO A 232 -22.51 1.86 6.04
CA PRO A 232 -23.63 1.13 6.67
C PRO A 232 -23.37 -0.38 6.72
N GLY A 233 -24.17 -1.07 7.51
CA GLY A 233 -24.08 -2.51 7.75
C GLY A 233 -23.46 -2.84 9.10
N THR A 234 -23.87 -3.95 9.69
CA THR A 234 -23.39 -4.39 11.01
C THR A 234 -21.87 -4.47 11.03
N PRO A 235 -21.20 -3.75 11.98
CA PRO A 235 -19.75 -3.78 12.06
C PRO A 235 -19.21 -5.17 12.40
N SER A 236 -18.10 -5.55 11.78
CA SER A 236 -17.40 -6.79 12.13
C SER A 236 -16.57 -6.58 13.40
N VAL A 237 -17.22 -6.63 14.57
CA VAL A 237 -16.57 -6.43 15.86
C VAL A 237 -15.31 -7.30 16.03
N PRO A 238 -15.33 -8.61 15.65
CA PRO A 238 -14.14 -9.46 15.75
C PRO A 238 -12.95 -8.92 14.94
N LEU A 239 -13.17 -8.49 13.69
CA LEU A 239 -12.10 -7.97 12.85
C LEU A 239 -11.63 -6.59 13.32
N ILE A 240 -12.53 -5.76 13.86
CA ILE A 240 -12.19 -4.46 14.45
C ILE A 240 -11.33 -4.64 15.70
N ALA A 241 -11.70 -5.57 16.59
CA ALA A 241 -10.91 -5.92 17.77
C ALA A 241 -9.52 -6.42 17.41
N ALA A 242 -9.44 -7.33 16.43
CA ALA A 242 -8.17 -7.82 15.88
C ALA A 242 -7.31 -6.69 15.32
N MET A 243 -7.90 -5.77 14.55
CA MET A 243 -7.17 -4.61 14.03
C MET A 243 -6.69 -3.71 15.17
N GLY A 244 -7.51 -3.50 16.21
CA GLY A 244 -7.11 -2.75 17.40
C GLY A 244 -5.88 -3.33 18.09
N ALA A 245 -5.83 -4.66 18.26
CA ALA A 245 -4.70 -5.36 18.85
C ALA A 245 -3.43 -5.26 17.97
N ALA A 246 -3.58 -5.40 16.64
CA ALA A 246 -2.47 -5.24 15.70
C ALA A 246 -1.92 -3.81 15.67
N LEU A 247 -2.78 -2.80 15.73
CA LEU A 247 -2.38 -1.40 15.81
C LEU A 247 -1.67 -1.09 17.13
N GLU A 248 -2.10 -1.70 18.24
CA GLU A 248 -1.43 -1.56 19.54
C GLU A 248 -0.02 -2.16 19.52
N LEU A 249 0.18 -3.31 18.86
CA LEU A 249 1.50 -3.87 18.58
C LEU A 249 2.36 -2.87 17.79
N CYS A 250 1.83 -2.32 16.69
CA CYS A 250 2.54 -1.33 15.89
C CYS A 250 2.87 -0.06 16.68
N ARG A 251 2.02 0.34 17.63
CA ARG A 251 2.26 1.50 18.51
C ARG A 251 3.41 1.24 19.48
N LYS A 252 3.47 0.06 20.07
CA LYS A 252 4.50 -0.32 21.04
C LYS A 252 5.85 -0.60 20.39
N GLU A 253 5.86 -1.42 19.34
CA GLU A 253 7.08 -1.95 18.70
C GLU A 253 7.51 -1.18 17.45
N GLY A 254 6.73 -0.19 17.01
CA GLY A 254 6.95 0.50 15.74
C GLY A 254 8.36 1.07 15.53
N PRO A 255 8.99 1.73 16.51
CA PRO A 255 10.37 2.22 16.36
C PRO A 255 11.38 1.10 16.11
N GLU A 256 11.28 -0.03 16.84
CA GLU A 256 12.15 -1.19 16.70
C GLU A 256 11.94 -1.89 15.37
N ILE A 257 10.67 -2.06 14.96
CA ILE A 257 10.31 -2.63 13.66
C ILE A 257 10.91 -1.80 12.52
N ARG A 258 10.83 -0.46 12.58
CA ARG A 258 11.43 0.42 11.56
C ARG A 258 12.94 0.31 11.50
N SER A 259 13.61 0.28 12.65
CA SER A 259 15.07 0.08 12.73
C SER A 259 15.48 -1.25 12.13
N ARG A 260 14.72 -2.32 12.39
CA ARG A 260 14.92 -3.64 11.80
C ARG A 260 14.79 -3.61 10.29
N TYR A 261 13.75 -2.98 9.75
CA TYR A 261 13.59 -2.84 8.28
C TYR A 261 14.77 -2.14 7.65
N GLN A 262 15.28 -1.08 8.26
CA GLN A 262 16.46 -0.36 7.75
C GLN A 262 17.70 -1.25 7.74
N ALA A 263 17.92 -2.04 8.80
CA ALA A 263 19.06 -2.97 8.88
C ALA A 263 18.95 -4.07 7.83
N LEU A 264 17.77 -4.69 7.69
CA LEU A 264 17.52 -5.76 6.69
C LEU A 264 17.69 -5.24 5.26
N ASN A 265 17.15 -4.05 4.94
CA ASN A 265 17.28 -3.45 3.61
C ASN A 265 18.76 -3.17 3.27
N ARG A 266 19.51 -2.55 4.18
CA ARG A 266 20.95 -2.30 3.98
C ARG A 266 21.72 -3.61 3.79
N GLY A 267 21.49 -4.60 4.64
CA GLY A 267 22.17 -5.90 4.56
C GLY A 267 21.86 -6.63 3.26
N LEU A 268 20.60 -6.62 2.83
CA LEU A 268 20.21 -7.24 1.56
C LEU A 268 20.82 -6.50 0.36
N ARG A 269 20.80 -5.16 0.33
CA ARG A 269 21.47 -4.38 -0.74
C ARG A 269 22.95 -4.72 -0.83
N GLN A 270 23.65 -4.84 0.30
CA GLN A 270 25.07 -5.23 0.34
C GLN A 270 25.29 -6.64 -0.22
N ALA A 271 24.46 -7.62 0.18
CA ALA A 271 24.55 -8.97 -0.34
C ALA A 271 24.30 -9.05 -1.85
N LEU A 272 23.31 -8.30 -2.35
CA LEU A 272 22.96 -8.24 -3.77
C LEU A 272 24.03 -7.53 -4.63
N ALA A 273 24.82 -6.61 -4.07
CA ALA A 273 25.91 -5.95 -4.76
C ALA A 273 27.01 -6.93 -5.24
N ALA A 274 27.09 -8.12 -4.65
CA ALA A 274 27.98 -9.20 -5.10
C ALA A 274 27.47 -9.93 -6.37
N LEU A 275 26.25 -9.66 -6.82
CA LEU A 275 25.60 -10.28 -7.98
C LEU A 275 25.50 -9.25 -9.12
N PRO A 276 26.44 -9.24 -10.07
CA PRO A 276 26.51 -8.19 -11.12
C PRO A 276 25.30 -8.18 -12.06
N GLN A 277 24.56 -9.28 -12.17
CA GLN A 277 23.34 -9.39 -12.96
C GLN A 277 22.14 -8.70 -12.29
N VAL A 278 22.21 -8.39 -11.00
CA VAL A 278 21.11 -7.81 -10.23
C VAL A 278 21.15 -6.29 -10.32
N VAL A 279 20.02 -5.71 -10.69
CA VAL A 279 19.83 -4.25 -10.72
C VAL A 279 18.76 -3.89 -9.71
N ILE A 280 19.09 -3.04 -8.73
CA ILE A 280 18.10 -2.57 -7.74
C ILE A 280 17.25 -1.46 -8.37
N ASN A 281 15.92 -1.58 -8.25
CA ASN A 281 14.95 -0.60 -8.76
C ASN A 281 14.49 0.37 -7.66
N SER A 282 14.46 -0.08 -6.40
CA SER A 282 14.08 0.76 -5.27
C SER A 282 15.07 1.88 -5.02
N PRO A 283 14.63 3.13 -4.83
CA PRO A 283 15.51 4.23 -4.44
C PRO A 283 16.16 3.94 -3.07
N GLU A 284 17.33 4.56 -2.83
CA GLU A 284 18.06 4.36 -1.56
C GLU A 284 17.31 4.92 -0.35
N ASP A 285 16.64 6.05 -0.55
CA ASP A 285 15.79 6.73 0.43
C ASP A 285 14.35 6.23 0.47
N GLY A 286 14.06 5.12 -0.22
CA GLY A 286 12.75 4.49 -0.24
C GLY A 286 12.32 3.90 1.10
N CYS A 287 11.07 3.49 1.20
CA CYS A 287 10.53 2.88 2.40
C CYS A 287 11.21 1.54 2.68
N PRO A 288 11.89 1.36 3.82
CA PRO A 288 12.89 0.31 4.01
C PRO A 288 12.31 -1.11 4.04
N HIS A 289 10.99 -1.28 4.20
CA HIS A 289 10.38 -2.61 4.20
C HIS A 289 10.15 -3.18 2.78
N ILE A 290 10.45 -2.42 1.73
CA ILE A 290 10.31 -2.83 0.33
C ILE A 290 11.65 -2.73 -0.37
N LEU A 291 12.01 -3.76 -1.12
CA LEU A 291 13.13 -3.76 -2.05
C LEU A 291 12.69 -4.39 -3.37
N SER A 292 12.67 -3.61 -4.43
CA SER A 292 12.48 -4.08 -5.80
C SER A 292 13.82 -4.21 -6.48
N LEU A 293 14.01 -5.33 -7.16
CA LEU A 293 15.20 -5.62 -7.95
C LEU A 293 14.79 -6.25 -9.29
N SER A 294 15.67 -6.20 -10.26
CA SER A 294 15.52 -6.86 -11.56
C SER A 294 16.74 -7.71 -11.87
N VAL A 295 16.55 -8.78 -12.60
CA VAL A 295 17.64 -9.59 -13.18
C VAL A 295 17.39 -9.63 -14.68
N PRO A 296 17.89 -8.63 -15.45
CA PRO A 296 17.72 -8.56 -16.88
C PRO A 296 18.12 -9.86 -17.58
N GLY A 297 17.39 -10.26 -18.61
CA GLY A 297 17.58 -11.54 -19.30
C GLY A 297 16.67 -12.68 -18.78
N PHE A 298 16.04 -12.53 -17.61
CA PHE A 298 15.10 -13.53 -17.08
C PHE A 298 13.70 -12.96 -16.91
N ARG A 299 12.68 -13.80 -17.05
CA ARG A 299 11.30 -13.42 -16.72
C ARG A 299 11.07 -13.51 -15.21
N SER A 300 10.40 -12.53 -14.64
CA SER A 300 10.08 -12.50 -13.19
C SER A 300 9.29 -13.72 -12.72
N GLU A 301 8.36 -14.24 -13.55
CA GLU A 301 7.59 -15.46 -13.20
C GLU A 301 8.49 -16.70 -13.10
N THR A 302 9.42 -16.86 -14.06
CA THR A 302 10.37 -17.99 -14.04
C THR A 302 11.24 -17.94 -12.78
N MET A 303 11.74 -16.76 -12.44
CA MET A 303 12.55 -16.58 -11.23
C MET A 303 11.74 -16.77 -9.96
N LEU A 304 10.50 -16.32 -9.94
CA LEU A 304 9.59 -16.50 -8.81
C LEU A 304 9.38 -17.99 -8.51
N HIS A 305 9.07 -18.80 -9.52
CA HIS A 305 8.87 -20.23 -9.35
C HIS A 305 10.16 -20.96 -8.96
N ALA A 306 11.32 -20.58 -9.51
CA ALA A 306 12.59 -21.15 -9.12
C ALA A 306 12.97 -20.79 -7.66
N LEU A 307 12.62 -19.60 -7.18
CA LEU A 307 12.79 -19.21 -5.77
C LEU A 307 11.80 -19.94 -4.85
N GLU A 308 10.57 -20.21 -5.33
CA GLU A 308 9.57 -20.99 -4.59
C GLU A 308 10.04 -22.42 -4.35
N GLU A 309 10.74 -23.05 -5.29
CA GLU A 309 11.38 -24.37 -5.11
C GLU A 309 12.46 -24.36 -4.01
N GLU A 310 13.10 -23.20 -3.78
CA GLU A 310 14.03 -22.98 -2.65
C GLU A 310 13.30 -22.56 -1.35
N GLY A 311 11.95 -22.62 -1.31
CA GLY A 311 11.14 -22.22 -0.15
C GLY A 311 11.03 -20.71 0.07
N ILE A 312 11.33 -19.90 -0.94
CA ILE A 312 11.33 -18.43 -0.86
C ILE A 312 10.19 -17.84 -1.67
N TYR A 313 9.31 -17.12 -0.99
CA TYR A 313 8.12 -16.48 -1.58
C TYR A 313 8.34 -14.99 -1.70
N VAL A 314 8.28 -14.46 -2.94
CA VAL A 314 8.39 -13.05 -3.30
C VAL A 314 7.27 -12.68 -4.27
N SER A 315 7.10 -11.40 -4.60
CA SER A 315 6.20 -10.99 -5.69
C SER A 315 6.97 -10.73 -6.97
N SER A 316 6.34 -11.03 -8.12
CA SER A 316 6.79 -10.53 -9.41
C SER A 316 6.27 -9.10 -9.65
N GLY A 317 7.00 -8.32 -10.45
CA GLY A 317 6.55 -7.00 -10.93
C GLY A 317 5.54 -7.08 -12.08
N SER A 318 5.15 -8.29 -12.52
CA SER A 318 4.11 -8.47 -13.53
C SER A 318 2.72 -8.51 -12.86
N ALA A 319 1.77 -7.73 -13.38
CA ALA A 319 0.44 -7.58 -12.79
C ALA A 319 -0.52 -8.74 -13.08
N CYS A 320 -0.21 -9.64 -14.01
CA CYS A 320 -1.12 -10.70 -14.48
C CYS A 320 -0.40 -11.92 -15.04
N ALA A 321 -1.08 -13.07 -14.99
CA ALA A 321 -0.73 -14.33 -15.65
C ALA A 321 -0.47 -14.26 -17.18
N LYS A 322 -0.47 -13.07 -17.77
CA LYS A 322 -0.21 -12.79 -19.20
C LYS A 322 1.13 -12.10 -19.46
N GLY A 323 2.00 -11.95 -18.47
CA GLY A 323 3.33 -11.34 -18.64
C GLY A 323 3.32 -9.83 -18.95
N ALA A 324 2.21 -9.14 -18.71
CA ALA A 324 2.15 -7.69 -18.85
C ALA A 324 2.82 -7.01 -17.66
N VAL A 325 3.65 -6.02 -17.93
CA VAL A 325 4.24 -5.13 -16.89
C VAL A 325 3.12 -4.41 -16.15
N SER A 326 3.23 -4.27 -14.82
CA SER A 326 2.25 -3.50 -14.05
C SER A 326 2.19 -2.04 -14.52
N GLU A 327 1.01 -1.43 -14.47
CA GLU A 327 0.84 -0.01 -14.81
C GLU A 327 1.74 0.88 -13.93
N GLY A 328 1.95 0.49 -12.66
CA GLY A 328 2.82 1.18 -11.72
C GLY A 328 4.27 1.19 -12.22
N LEU A 329 4.85 0.04 -12.53
CA LEU A 329 6.22 -0.07 -13.06
C LEU A 329 6.37 0.63 -14.42
N ALA A 330 5.34 0.54 -15.29
CA ALA A 330 5.33 1.26 -16.56
C ALA A 330 5.39 2.79 -16.35
N ALA A 331 4.68 3.31 -15.35
CA ALA A 331 4.69 4.74 -15.04
C ALA A 331 6.07 5.25 -14.55
N TYR A 332 6.91 4.36 -13.99
CA TYR A 332 8.29 4.70 -13.63
C TYR A 332 9.25 4.76 -14.84
N GLY A 333 8.80 4.36 -16.03
CA GLY A 333 9.63 4.39 -17.23
C GLY A 333 10.83 3.42 -17.17
N LEU A 334 10.75 2.35 -16.39
CA LEU A 334 11.79 1.35 -16.35
C LEU A 334 11.96 0.72 -17.75
N PRO A 335 13.21 0.47 -18.20
CA PRO A 335 13.45 -0.29 -19.44
C PRO A 335 12.64 -1.61 -19.41
N ALA A 336 12.08 -2.00 -20.56
CA ALA A 336 11.18 -3.16 -20.64
C ALA A 336 11.80 -4.44 -20.06
N GLU A 337 13.08 -4.67 -20.30
CA GLU A 337 13.82 -5.81 -19.77
C GLU A 337 13.90 -5.81 -18.23
N ARG A 338 14.11 -4.62 -17.62
CA ARG A 338 14.08 -4.47 -16.15
C ARG A 338 12.68 -4.68 -15.60
N ALA A 339 11.67 -4.08 -16.23
CA ALA A 339 10.30 -4.20 -15.79
C ALA A 339 9.76 -5.64 -15.85
N GLN A 340 10.14 -6.40 -16.90
CA GLN A 340 9.75 -7.80 -17.08
C GLN A 340 10.46 -8.77 -16.11
N SER A 341 11.64 -8.40 -15.62
CA SER A 341 12.42 -9.20 -14.68
C SER A 341 12.30 -8.74 -13.22
N ALA A 342 11.41 -7.78 -12.95
CA ALA A 342 11.30 -7.18 -11.62
C ALA A 342 10.72 -8.16 -10.59
N LEU A 343 11.43 -8.28 -9.47
CA LEU A 343 10.99 -8.97 -8.26
C LEU A 343 10.88 -7.96 -7.12
N ARG A 344 9.89 -8.15 -6.26
CA ARG A 344 9.73 -7.36 -5.04
C ARG A 344 9.93 -8.25 -3.82
N VAL A 345 10.90 -7.89 -3.00
CA VAL A 345 11.14 -8.45 -1.67
C VAL A 345 10.55 -7.48 -0.63
N SER A 346 9.86 -7.99 0.37
CA SER A 346 9.30 -7.15 1.42
C SER A 346 9.35 -7.82 2.78
N PHE A 347 9.71 -7.01 3.79
CA PHE A 347 9.97 -7.48 5.15
C PHE A 347 8.75 -7.33 6.05
N SER A 348 8.66 -8.22 7.05
CA SER A 348 7.77 -8.11 8.20
C SER A 348 8.55 -7.86 9.48
N LYS A 349 7.83 -7.63 10.58
CA LYS A 349 8.43 -7.54 11.91
C LYS A 349 9.20 -8.81 12.32
N ASP A 350 8.84 -9.95 11.73
CA ASP A 350 9.40 -11.26 12.04
C ASP A 350 10.53 -11.65 11.08
N THR A 351 10.78 -10.89 10.02
CA THR A 351 11.88 -11.16 9.07
C THR A 351 13.23 -11.04 9.76
N THR A 352 14.12 -12.01 9.51
CA THR A 352 15.46 -12.10 10.13
C THR A 352 16.58 -11.80 9.11
N PRO A 353 17.80 -11.47 9.59
CA PRO A 353 18.98 -11.35 8.73
C PRO A 353 19.31 -12.66 7.99
N GLU A 354 19.09 -13.82 8.63
CA GLU A 354 19.33 -15.14 8.06
C GLU A 354 18.41 -15.40 6.87
N GLU A 355 17.12 -14.98 6.95
CA GLU A 355 16.17 -15.08 5.84
C GLU A 355 16.59 -14.19 4.66
N THR A 356 17.13 -13.00 4.90
CA THR A 356 17.63 -12.13 3.83
C THR A 356 18.90 -12.69 3.19
N ALA A 357 19.79 -13.30 3.97
CA ALA A 357 20.97 -13.98 3.46
C ALA A 357 20.59 -15.23 2.64
N ALA A 358 19.63 -16.02 3.11
CA ALA A 358 19.09 -17.16 2.38
C ALA A 358 18.48 -16.75 1.04
N PHE A 359 17.73 -15.63 0.99
CA PHE A 359 17.23 -15.08 -0.27
C PHE A 359 18.35 -14.74 -1.25
N ALA A 360 19.40 -14.03 -0.80
CA ALA A 360 20.51 -13.66 -1.67
C ALA A 360 21.26 -14.89 -2.20
N ALA A 361 21.48 -15.91 -1.37
CA ALA A 361 22.12 -17.17 -1.77
C ALA A 361 21.25 -17.94 -2.77
N ALA A 362 19.95 -18.08 -2.52
CA ALA A 362 19.01 -18.72 -3.43
C ALA A 362 18.91 -17.99 -4.76
N LEU A 363 18.86 -16.66 -4.76
CA LEU A 363 18.85 -15.86 -5.98
C LEU A 363 20.11 -16.11 -6.81
N ALA A 364 21.30 -16.15 -6.19
CA ALA A 364 22.55 -16.47 -6.88
C ALA A 364 22.53 -17.88 -7.51
N LYS A 365 22.00 -18.86 -6.78
CA LYS A 365 21.84 -20.25 -7.26
C LYS A 365 20.87 -20.31 -8.45
N VAL A 366 19.72 -19.63 -8.36
CA VAL A 366 18.71 -19.56 -9.41
C VAL A 366 19.27 -18.91 -10.67
N ILE A 367 19.95 -17.77 -10.55
CA ILE A 367 20.59 -17.08 -11.68
C ILE A 367 21.56 -18.04 -12.38
N LYS A 368 22.47 -18.68 -11.63
CA LYS A 368 23.44 -19.62 -12.21
C LYS A 368 22.77 -20.79 -12.91
N HIS A 369 21.72 -21.36 -12.35
CA HIS A 369 20.97 -22.46 -12.94
C HIS A 369 20.27 -22.04 -14.25
N LEU A 370 19.58 -20.92 -14.25
CA LEU A 370 18.89 -20.42 -15.43
C LEU A 370 19.86 -20.02 -16.56
N ASP A 371 21.02 -19.43 -16.23
CA ASP A 371 22.08 -19.15 -17.21
C ASP A 371 22.56 -20.42 -17.90
N GLN A 372 22.75 -21.53 -17.17
CA GLN A 372 23.14 -22.81 -17.74
C GLN A 372 22.07 -23.37 -18.69
N VAL A 373 20.79 -23.28 -18.30
CA VAL A 373 19.66 -23.75 -19.14
C VAL A 373 19.57 -22.94 -20.43
N ILE A 374 19.72 -21.62 -20.37
CA ILE A 374 19.68 -20.75 -21.55
C ILE A 374 20.85 -21.05 -22.48
N ASN A 375 22.07 -21.22 -21.96
CA ASN A 375 23.25 -21.56 -22.72
C ASN A 375 23.17 -22.94 -23.38
N LEU A 376 22.51 -23.91 -22.74
CA LEU A 376 22.26 -25.25 -23.30
C LEU A 376 21.16 -25.21 -24.39
N ALA A 377 20.22 -24.27 -24.29
CA ALA A 377 19.16 -24.03 -25.28
C ALA A 377 19.59 -23.11 -26.44
N GLY A 378 20.84 -22.63 -26.43
CA GLY A 378 21.42 -21.75 -27.45
C GLY A 378 21.31 -22.31 -28.86
N PRO A 379 21.49 -21.54 -29.94
CA PRO A 379 20.97 -21.81 -31.27
C PRO A 379 21.47 -23.14 -31.79
N LYS A 380 20.59 -24.18 -31.80
CA LYS A 380 20.82 -25.38 -32.62
C LYS A 380 20.85 -24.90 -34.06
N GLY A 381 22.08 -24.82 -34.56
CA GLY A 381 22.53 -24.86 -35.91
C GLY A 381 21.54 -24.53 -37.02
N GLN A 382 21.76 -23.41 -37.66
CA GLN A 382 21.74 -23.42 -39.12
C GLN A 382 22.93 -24.29 -39.58
N GLU A 383 22.78 -25.59 -39.51
CA GLU A 383 23.62 -26.50 -40.28
C GLU A 383 22.84 -26.96 -41.50
N GLY A 384 23.34 -26.56 -42.66
CA GLY A 384 23.41 -27.41 -43.84
C GLY A 384 22.15 -27.57 -44.66
N GLY A 385 21.96 -26.76 -45.63
CA GLY A 385 21.17 -26.97 -46.83
C GLY A 385 21.91 -26.45 -48.05
N GLY A 386 23.14 -26.96 -48.23
CA GLY A 386 23.82 -26.86 -49.51
C GLY A 386 23.61 -28.16 -50.28
N GLN A 387 22.79 -28.10 -51.31
CA GLN A 387 22.99 -28.75 -52.60
C GLN A 387 21.92 -28.23 -53.57
#